data_62fd3998918c48594dc5a3a85f3cb70a
#
_entry.id   62fd3998918c48594dc5a3a85f3cb70a
#
_cell.length_a   1.000
_cell.length_b   1.000
_cell.length_c   1.000
_cell.angle_alpha   90.00
_cell.angle_beta   90.00
_cell.angle_gamma   90.00
#
_symmetry.space_group_name_H-M   'P 1'
#
loop_
_entity.id
_entity.type
_entity.pdbx_description
1 polymer ?
#
loop_
_entity_poly.entity_id
_entity_poly.type
_entity_poly.pdbx_seq_one_letter_code
_entity_poly.pdbx_strand_id
1 'polypeptide(L)'
;MNLSQLRYFRKLAQVQHFTRAAEELFITQPALSNSIKQLEGELGIPLFEQHGRNVRLTKFGKEFNEYVSEGLDVIDKGIQVAQEHANSLSGTIDIGTIFTLQADYLPALLREYRCRYGTHVDVRLYQGLTQGLVESLTDGMYDIVIGAYVENHPDLEFIPVSAQDLVAIAH
;
A
#
# COMPACT_ATOMS: atom_id res chain seq x y z
N MET A 1 2.22 14.78 -20.10
CA MET A 1 1.97 13.32 -20.03
C MET A 1 1.34 12.95 -18.70
N ASN A 2 0.30 12.09 -18.68
CA ASN A 2 -0.37 11.62 -17.47
C ASN A 2 -0.73 10.13 -17.57
N LEU A 3 -1.13 9.52 -16.45
CA LEU A 3 -1.41 8.08 -16.38
C LEU A 3 -2.57 7.65 -17.28
N SER A 4 -3.60 8.48 -17.44
CA SER A 4 -4.72 8.18 -18.32
C SER A 4 -4.30 8.11 -19.78
N GLN A 5 -3.41 9.00 -20.22
CA GLN A 5 -2.85 8.95 -21.57
C GLN A 5 -2.06 7.65 -21.82
N LEU A 6 -1.29 7.19 -20.84
CA LEU A 6 -0.56 5.91 -20.94
C LEU A 6 -1.51 4.70 -21.00
N ARG A 7 -2.58 4.72 -20.21
CA ARG A 7 -3.62 3.68 -20.26
C ARG A 7 -4.37 3.68 -21.60
N TYR A 8 -4.68 4.85 -22.15
CA TYR A 8 -5.30 4.98 -23.46
C TYR A 8 -4.39 4.48 -24.59
N PHE A 9 -3.10 4.82 -24.50
CA PHE A 9 -2.09 4.35 -25.44
C PHE A 9 -1.99 2.80 -25.41
N ARG A 10 -1.84 2.19 -24.23
CA ARG A 10 -1.80 0.72 -24.06
C ARG A 10 -3.05 0.06 -24.62
N LYS A 11 -4.23 0.59 -24.35
CA LYS A 11 -5.49 0.05 -24.87
C LYS A 11 -5.53 0.14 -26.41
N LEU A 12 -5.18 1.28 -26.98
CA LEU A 12 -5.15 1.43 -28.44
C LEU A 12 -4.10 0.53 -29.10
N ALA A 13 -2.96 0.31 -28.46
CA ALA A 13 -1.92 -0.61 -28.93
C ALA A 13 -2.43 -2.06 -29.02
N GLN A 14 -3.26 -2.48 -28.06
CA GLN A 14 -3.87 -3.81 -28.04
C GLN A 14 -4.97 -3.97 -29.10
N VAL A 15 -5.87 -2.97 -29.20
CA VAL A 15 -7.08 -3.05 -30.04
C VAL A 15 -6.79 -2.69 -31.50
N GLN A 16 -5.82 -1.78 -31.74
CA GLN A 16 -5.40 -1.24 -33.04
C GLN A 16 -6.54 -0.62 -33.87
N HIS A 17 -7.60 -0.16 -33.21
CA HIS A 17 -8.74 0.46 -33.82
C HIS A 17 -9.34 1.51 -32.89
N PHE A 18 -9.30 2.82 -33.31
CA PHE A 18 -9.67 3.94 -32.45
C PHE A 18 -11.10 3.85 -31.88
N THR A 19 -12.09 3.58 -32.73
CA THR A 19 -13.50 3.53 -32.28
C THR A 19 -13.71 2.45 -31.24
N ARG A 20 -13.18 1.25 -31.51
CA ARG A 20 -13.31 0.11 -30.64
C ARG A 20 -12.54 0.29 -29.32
N ALA A 21 -11.33 0.87 -29.37
CA ALA A 21 -10.58 1.19 -28.17
C ALA A 21 -11.29 2.25 -27.31
N ALA A 22 -11.92 3.26 -27.94
CA ALA A 22 -12.68 4.28 -27.24
C ALA A 22 -13.92 3.69 -26.56
N GLU A 23 -14.66 2.79 -27.23
CA GLU A 23 -15.78 2.05 -26.65
C GLU A 23 -15.36 1.25 -25.40
N GLU A 24 -14.27 0.49 -25.50
CA GLU A 24 -13.75 -0.31 -24.38
C GLU A 24 -13.21 0.56 -23.22
N LEU A 25 -12.82 1.80 -23.49
CA LEU A 25 -12.40 2.79 -22.51
C LEU A 25 -13.55 3.66 -21.96
N PHE A 26 -14.77 3.50 -22.47
CA PHE A 26 -15.94 4.31 -22.12
C PHE A 26 -15.74 5.81 -22.38
N ILE A 27 -15.04 6.15 -23.46
CA ILE A 27 -14.82 7.53 -23.91
C ILE A 27 -15.19 7.72 -25.39
N THR A 28 -15.23 8.96 -25.84
CA THR A 28 -15.46 9.23 -27.26
C THR A 28 -14.18 9.03 -28.08
N GLN A 29 -14.35 8.58 -29.34
CA GLN A 29 -13.21 8.43 -30.26
C GLN A 29 -12.41 9.73 -30.45
N PRO A 30 -13.01 10.95 -30.59
CA PRO A 30 -12.25 12.19 -30.64
C PRO A 30 -11.42 12.45 -29.39
N ALA A 31 -11.92 12.12 -28.20
CA ALA A 31 -11.18 12.26 -26.94
C ALA A 31 -9.95 11.36 -26.91
N LEU A 32 -10.11 10.09 -27.32
CA LEU A 32 -8.98 9.16 -27.45
C LEU A 32 -7.94 9.70 -28.46
N SER A 33 -8.40 10.10 -29.66
CA SER A 33 -7.52 10.62 -30.72
C SER A 33 -6.72 11.84 -30.26
N ASN A 34 -7.38 12.79 -29.57
CA ASN A 34 -6.69 13.96 -29.04
C ASN A 34 -5.68 13.61 -27.95
N SER A 35 -6.02 12.67 -27.08
CA SER A 35 -5.13 12.19 -26.02
C SER A 35 -3.85 11.56 -26.61
N ILE A 36 -3.99 10.72 -27.63
CA ILE A 36 -2.83 10.12 -28.31
C ILE A 36 -1.98 11.16 -29.02
N LYS A 37 -2.61 12.12 -29.74
CA LYS A 37 -1.88 13.21 -30.39
C LYS A 37 -1.10 14.08 -29.40
N GLN A 38 -1.67 14.35 -28.23
CA GLN A 38 -0.95 15.09 -27.18
C GLN A 38 0.25 14.31 -26.66
N LEU A 39 0.09 12.99 -26.44
CA LEU A 39 1.17 12.12 -26.01
C LEU A 39 2.31 12.09 -27.05
N GLU A 40 1.98 11.88 -28.31
CA GLU A 40 2.96 11.92 -29.42
C GLU A 40 3.63 13.30 -29.56
N GLY A 41 2.87 14.38 -29.38
CA GLY A 41 3.39 15.76 -29.40
C GLY A 41 4.37 16.03 -28.26
N GLU A 42 4.11 15.53 -27.05
CA GLU A 42 5.03 15.66 -25.91
C GLU A 42 6.31 14.84 -26.09
N LEU A 43 6.20 13.65 -26.69
CA LEU A 43 7.34 12.79 -26.96
C LEU A 43 8.13 13.20 -28.22
N GLY A 44 7.51 14.00 -29.09
CA GLY A 44 8.11 14.45 -30.35
C GLY A 44 8.23 13.36 -31.42
N ILE A 45 7.60 12.20 -31.23
CA ILE A 45 7.65 11.05 -32.14
C ILE A 45 6.26 10.42 -32.33
N PRO A 46 5.92 9.92 -33.55
CA PRO A 46 4.71 9.17 -33.76
C PRO A 46 4.81 7.76 -33.17
N LEU A 47 3.83 7.39 -32.38
CA LEU A 47 3.72 6.04 -31.78
C LEU A 47 2.85 5.12 -32.61
N PHE A 48 1.92 5.68 -33.41
CA PHE A 48 1.04 4.95 -34.30
C PHE A 48 1.20 5.39 -35.75
N GLU A 49 0.97 4.48 -36.66
CA GLU A 49 0.88 4.73 -38.11
C GLU A 49 -0.41 4.13 -38.66
N GLN A 50 -0.93 4.75 -39.73
CA GLN A 50 -2.14 4.29 -40.40
C GLN A 50 -1.88 2.96 -41.12
N HIS A 51 -2.80 2.01 -40.95
CA HIS A 51 -2.77 0.72 -41.65
C HIS A 51 -4.17 0.38 -42.18
N GLY A 52 -4.47 0.83 -43.38
CA GLY A 52 -5.82 0.75 -43.96
C GLY A 52 -6.83 1.56 -43.14
N ARG A 53 -7.87 0.91 -42.64
CA ARG A 53 -8.86 1.52 -41.72
C ARG A 53 -8.46 1.46 -40.26
N ASN A 54 -7.37 0.77 -39.96
CA ASN A 54 -6.86 0.56 -38.60
C ASN A 54 -5.58 1.35 -38.36
N VAL A 55 -5.04 1.23 -37.17
CA VAL A 55 -3.71 1.77 -36.81
C VAL A 55 -2.84 0.65 -36.27
N ARG A 56 -1.55 0.76 -36.43
CA ARG A 56 -0.57 -0.11 -35.81
C ARG A 56 0.53 0.70 -35.15
N LEU A 57 1.23 0.09 -34.22
CA LEU A 57 2.38 0.70 -33.58
C LEU A 57 3.52 0.88 -34.56
N THR A 58 4.16 2.06 -34.54
CA THR A 58 5.47 2.28 -35.16
C THR A 58 6.55 1.44 -34.45
N LYS A 59 7.77 1.44 -34.97
CA LYS A 59 8.91 0.82 -34.27
C LYS A 59 9.08 1.40 -32.87
N PHE A 60 9.04 2.73 -32.75
CA PHE A 60 9.14 3.44 -31.46
C PHE A 60 7.93 3.19 -30.57
N GLY A 61 6.73 3.12 -31.16
CA GLY A 61 5.50 2.79 -30.43
C GLY A 61 5.55 1.39 -29.80
N LYS A 62 6.18 0.41 -30.48
CA LYS A 62 6.36 -0.94 -29.92
C LYS A 62 7.29 -0.93 -28.71
N GLU A 63 8.45 -0.33 -28.86
CA GLU A 63 9.43 -0.19 -27.78
C GLU A 63 8.82 0.57 -26.58
N PHE A 64 8.16 1.70 -26.83
CA PHE A 64 7.47 2.47 -25.79
C PHE A 64 6.36 1.67 -25.11
N ASN A 65 5.62 0.83 -25.86
CA ASN A 65 4.56 -0.02 -25.31
C ASN A 65 5.08 -1.07 -24.32
N GLU A 66 6.27 -1.60 -24.51
CA GLU A 66 6.90 -2.53 -23.56
C GLU A 66 7.08 -1.86 -22.19
N TYR A 67 7.72 -0.69 -22.16
CA TYR A 67 7.94 0.07 -20.91
C TYR A 67 6.64 0.58 -20.27
N VAL A 68 5.70 1.06 -21.09
CA VAL A 68 4.40 1.54 -20.60
C VAL A 68 3.59 0.40 -19.99
N SER A 69 3.59 -0.77 -20.62
CA SER A 69 2.87 -1.94 -20.11
C SER A 69 3.46 -2.40 -18.77
N GLU A 70 4.77 -2.56 -18.69
CA GLU A 70 5.46 -2.93 -17.46
C GLU A 70 5.21 -1.90 -16.34
N GLY A 71 5.37 -0.62 -16.63
CA GLY A 71 5.13 0.45 -15.66
C GLY A 71 3.69 0.50 -15.13
N LEU A 72 2.71 0.34 -16.02
CA LEU A 72 1.30 0.29 -15.63
C LEU A 72 0.97 -0.96 -14.79
N ASP A 73 1.55 -2.11 -15.12
CA ASP A 73 1.34 -3.34 -14.36
C ASP A 73 1.92 -3.25 -12.94
N VAL A 74 3.08 -2.59 -12.77
CA VAL A 74 3.66 -2.30 -11.46
C VAL A 74 2.76 -1.35 -10.64
N ILE A 75 2.23 -0.31 -11.29
CA ILE A 75 1.30 0.63 -10.64
C ILE A 75 0.00 -0.08 -10.24
N ASP A 76 -0.58 -0.87 -11.14
CA ASP A 76 -1.82 -1.61 -10.88
C ASP A 76 -1.64 -2.63 -9.75
N LYS A 77 -0.47 -3.30 -9.67
CA LYS A 77 -0.10 -4.15 -8.54
C LYS A 77 0.00 -3.37 -7.22
N GLY A 78 0.61 -2.18 -7.24
CA GLY A 78 0.68 -1.31 -6.06
C GLY A 78 -0.71 -0.87 -5.56
N ILE A 79 -1.61 -0.54 -6.49
CA ILE A 79 -3.01 -0.20 -6.19
C ILE A 79 -3.73 -1.40 -5.57
N GLN A 80 -3.53 -2.60 -6.12
CA GLN A 80 -4.12 -3.83 -5.58
C GLN A 80 -3.65 -4.09 -4.14
N VAL A 81 -2.34 -4.01 -3.88
CA VAL A 81 -1.79 -4.17 -2.53
C VAL A 81 -2.39 -3.14 -1.56
N ALA A 82 -2.47 -1.87 -1.96
CA ALA A 82 -3.08 -0.83 -1.15
C ALA A 82 -4.57 -1.10 -0.87
N GLN A 83 -5.32 -1.60 -1.86
CA GLN A 83 -6.73 -1.98 -1.70
C GLN A 83 -6.92 -3.22 -0.82
N GLU A 84 -6.03 -4.20 -0.91
CA GLU A 84 -6.01 -5.35 -0.03
C GLU A 84 -5.79 -4.93 1.43
N HIS A 85 -4.89 -3.99 1.68
CA HIS A 85 -4.71 -3.40 3.02
C HIS A 85 -5.94 -2.57 3.48
N ALA A 86 -6.58 -1.85 2.59
CA ALA A 86 -7.77 -1.04 2.93
C ALA A 86 -9.03 -1.89 3.16
N ASN A 87 -9.18 -3.00 2.45
CA ASN A 87 -10.38 -3.85 2.51
C ASN A 87 -10.26 -5.04 3.47
N SER A 88 -9.06 -5.33 3.96
CA SER A 88 -8.86 -6.42 4.90
C SER A 88 -8.75 -5.87 6.32
N LEU A 89 -9.42 -6.55 7.25
CA LEU A 89 -9.04 -6.54 8.67
C LEU A 89 -7.63 -7.15 8.86
N SER A 90 -6.86 -7.27 7.77
CA SER A 90 -5.49 -7.73 7.75
C SER A 90 -4.57 -6.53 7.74
N GLY A 91 -3.67 -6.50 8.66
CA GLY A 91 -2.64 -5.47 8.81
C GLY A 91 -1.52 -6.02 9.68
N THR A 92 -0.52 -5.22 9.90
CA THR A 92 0.51 -5.49 10.90
C THR A 92 0.28 -4.56 12.07
N ILE A 93 0.32 -5.08 13.30
CA ILE A 93 0.37 -4.29 14.52
C ILE A 93 1.76 -4.48 15.14
N ASP A 94 2.49 -3.40 15.27
CA ASP A 94 3.79 -3.38 15.92
C ASP A 94 3.62 -3.05 17.42
N ILE A 95 3.87 -4.04 18.30
CA ILE A 95 3.66 -3.92 19.75
C ILE A 95 5.01 -3.91 20.47
N GLY A 96 5.32 -2.80 21.13
CA GLY A 96 6.40 -2.71 22.09
C GLY A 96 5.99 -3.26 23.45
N THR A 97 6.78 -4.11 24.12
CA THR A 97 6.43 -4.66 25.44
C THR A 97 7.64 -4.81 26.35
N ILE A 98 7.42 -4.66 27.66
CA ILE A 98 8.43 -4.96 28.66
C ILE A 98 8.52 -6.48 28.89
N PHE A 99 9.67 -6.93 29.37
CA PHE A 99 10.01 -8.34 29.54
C PHE A 99 9.01 -9.11 30.39
N THR A 100 8.54 -8.51 31.49
CA THR A 100 7.69 -9.18 32.47
C THR A 100 6.29 -9.54 31.97
N LEU A 101 5.81 -8.89 30.90
CA LEU A 101 4.47 -9.12 30.35
C LEU A 101 4.46 -10.12 29.19
N GLN A 102 5.63 -10.52 28.71
CA GLN A 102 5.74 -11.45 27.57
C GLN A 102 5.43 -12.91 27.92
N ALA A 103 5.66 -13.32 29.17
CA ALA A 103 5.52 -14.71 29.54
C ALA A 103 4.05 -15.18 29.58
N ASP A 104 3.19 -14.40 30.19
CA ASP A 104 1.81 -14.82 30.49
C ASP A 104 0.76 -13.87 29.89
N TYR A 105 0.89 -12.58 30.12
CA TYR A 105 -0.15 -11.62 29.74
C TYR A 105 -0.32 -11.48 28.24
N LEU A 106 0.75 -11.22 27.50
CA LEU A 106 0.71 -10.97 26.07
C LEU A 106 0.25 -12.18 25.25
N PRO A 107 0.73 -13.42 25.51
CA PRO A 107 0.22 -14.59 24.81
C PRO A 107 -1.26 -14.89 25.08
N ALA A 108 -1.75 -14.58 26.29
CA ALA A 108 -3.17 -14.72 26.61
C ALA A 108 -4.02 -13.70 25.84
N LEU A 109 -3.61 -12.44 25.82
CA LEU A 109 -4.25 -11.37 25.08
C LEU A 109 -4.31 -11.67 23.56
N LEU A 110 -3.19 -12.11 22.98
CA LEU A 110 -3.13 -12.44 21.55
C LEU A 110 -3.97 -13.68 21.19
N ARG A 111 -4.08 -14.65 22.08
CA ARG A 111 -5.00 -15.79 21.89
C ARG A 111 -6.45 -15.34 21.88
N GLU A 112 -6.86 -14.52 22.84
CA GLU A 112 -8.23 -13.99 22.91
C GLU A 112 -8.55 -13.15 21.68
N TYR A 113 -7.62 -12.27 21.28
CA TYR A 113 -7.74 -11.47 20.08
C TYR A 113 -7.96 -12.35 18.82
N ARG A 114 -7.11 -13.36 18.62
CA ARG A 114 -7.22 -14.28 17.48
C ARG A 114 -8.51 -15.10 17.48
N CYS A 115 -8.96 -15.53 18.67
CA CYS A 115 -10.25 -16.24 18.80
C CYS A 115 -11.45 -15.35 18.43
N ARG A 116 -11.37 -14.06 18.73
CA ARG A 116 -12.49 -13.12 18.55
C ARG A 116 -12.53 -12.51 17.15
N TYR A 117 -11.36 -12.17 16.60
CA TYR A 117 -11.21 -11.39 15.37
C TYR A 117 -10.52 -12.15 14.21
N GLY A 118 -10.06 -13.37 14.45
CA GLY A 118 -9.37 -14.19 13.45
C GLY A 118 -7.86 -13.94 13.38
N THR A 119 -7.23 -14.51 12.35
CA THR A 119 -5.76 -14.50 12.18
C THR A 119 -5.28 -13.54 11.10
N HIS A 120 -6.12 -12.61 10.69
CA HIS A 120 -5.84 -11.70 9.56
C HIS A 120 -4.89 -10.55 9.89
N VAL A 121 -4.56 -10.38 11.17
CA VAL A 121 -3.61 -9.35 11.61
C VAL A 121 -2.31 -10.01 12.03
N ASP A 122 -1.23 -9.58 11.38
CA ASP A 122 0.13 -9.94 11.79
C ASP A 122 0.55 -9.07 12.98
N VAL A 123 1.00 -9.72 14.06
CA VAL A 123 1.50 -9.03 15.24
C VAL A 123 3.00 -9.19 15.33
N ARG A 124 3.71 -8.09 15.29
CA ARG A 124 5.15 -8.02 15.54
C ARG A 124 5.40 -7.55 16.96
N LEU A 125 6.31 -8.22 17.64
CA LEU A 125 6.61 -7.95 19.03
C LEU A 125 8.03 -7.42 19.17
N TYR A 126 8.14 -6.30 19.85
CA TYR A 126 9.41 -5.66 20.16
C TYR A 126 9.57 -5.56 21.67
N GLN A 127 10.77 -5.78 22.14
CA GLN A 127 11.08 -5.83 23.56
C GLN A 127 12.04 -4.71 23.95
N GLY A 128 11.75 -4.06 25.08
CA GLY A 128 12.60 -2.99 25.56
C GLY A 128 12.23 -2.53 26.98
N LEU A 129 12.93 -1.50 27.42
CA LEU A 129 12.60 -0.78 28.63
C LEU A 129 11.48 0.23 28.33
N THR A 130 10.60 0.47 29.30
CA THR A 130 9.41 1.31 29.13
C THR A 130 9.70 2.65 28.45
N GLN A 131 10.75 3.36 28.89
CA GLN A 131 11.10 4.67 28.33
C GLN A 131 11.46 4.62 26.85
N GLY A 132 12.34 3.72 26.44
CA GLY A 132 12.71 3.55 25.01
C GLY A 132 11.56 3.08 24.14
N LEU A 133 10.63 2.26 24.69
CA LEU A 133 9.43 1.86 23.99
C LEU A 133 8.46 3.04 23.79
N VAL A 134 8.32 3.92 24.78
CA VAL A 134 7.46 5.11 24.71
C VAL A 134 8.03 6.13 23.71
N GLU A 135 9.34 6.32 23.68
CA GLU A 135 10.01 7.16 22.67
C GLU A 135 9.73 6.62 21.26
N SER A 136 9.91 5.31 21.05
CA SER A 136 9.63 4.67 19.76
C SER A 136 8.14 4.72 19.34
N LEU A 137 7.22 4.68 20.30
CA LEU A 137 5.78 4.91 20.06
C LEU A 137 5.51 6.34 19.57
N THR A 138 6.14 7.32 20.22
CA THR A 138 6.01 8.74 19.84
C THR A 138 6.59 9.00 18.44
N ASP A 139 7.67 8.30 18.07
CA ASP A 139 8.28 8.36 16.75
C ASP A 139 7.50 7.55 15.68
N GLY A 140 6.39 6.91 16.05
CA GLY A 140 5.54 6.13 15.14
C GLY A 140 6.13 4.79 14.71
N MET A 141 7.11 4.27 15.44
CA MET A 141 7.71 2.95 15.17
C MET A 141 6.85 1.80 15.72
N TYR A 142 6.02 2.06 16.71
CA TYR A 142 5.06 1.11 17.28
C TYR A 142 3.66 1.69 17.25
N ASP A 143 2.67 0.80 17.14
CA ASP A 143 1.25 1.16 17.23
C ASP A 143 0.75 1.15 18.67
N ILE A 144 1.30 0.26 19.50
CA ILE A 144 0.90 0.05 20.88
C ILE A 144 2.16 -0.25 21.72
N VAL A 145 2.18 0.26 22.93
CA VAL A 145 3.18 -0.14 23.95
C VAL A 145 2.47 -0.67 25.19
N ILE A 146 2.92 -1.84 25.69
CA ILE A 146 2.45 -2.43 26.94
C ILE A 146 3.62 -2.39 27.92
N GLY A 147 3.53 -1.49 28.88
CA GLY A 147 4.62 -1.20 29.82
C GLY A 147 4.16 -0.55 31.11
N ALA A 148 5.10 -0.02 31.90
CA ALA A 148 4.77 0.75 33.06
C ALA A 148 4.28 2.16 32.68
N TYR A 149 3.51 2.79 33.57
CA TYR A 149 3.09 4.18 33.40
C TYR A 149 4.31 5.13 33.39
N VAL A 150 4.28 6.10 32.48
CA VAL A 150 5.32 7.14 32.37
C VAL A 150 4.64 8.50 32.42
N GLU A 151 5.16 9.40 33.22
CA GLU A 151 4.66 10.77 33.35
C GLU A 151 5.12 11.67 32.19
N ASN A 152 4.45 12.80 31.99
CA ASN A 152 4.81 13.86 31.04
C ASN A 152 4.70 13.50 29.54
N HIS A 153 3.76 12.63 29.19
CA HIS A 153 3.41 12.32 27.79
C HIS A 153 1.94 12.67 27.51
N PRO A 154 1.58 13.96 27.34
CA PRO A 154 0.19 14.41 27.15
C PRO A 154 -0.44 13.89 25.85
N ASP A 155 0.37 13.51 24.87
CA ASP A 155 -0.07 13.02 23.57
C ASP A 155 -0.38 11.51 23.57
N LEU A 156 -0.16 10.82 24.72
CA LEU A 156 -0.41 9.38 24.85
C LEU A 156 -1.59 9.11 25.78
N GLU A 157 -2.45 8.20 25.36
CA GLU A 157 -3.52 7.65 26.20
C GLU A 157 -3.01 6.42 26.96
N PHE A 158 -3.19 6.40 28.28
CA PHE A 158 -2.78 5.29 29.16
C PHE A 158 -4.00 4.53 29.66
N ILE A 159 -4.08 3.25 29.31
CA ILE A 159 -5.15 2.34 29.73
C ILE A 159 -4.56 1.34 30.72
N PRO A 160 -4.98 1.32 32.00
CA PRO A 160 -4.49 0.35 32.98
C PRO A 160 -5.01 -1.06 32.62
N VAL A 161 -4.08 -2.00 32.43
CA VAL A 161 -4.40 -3.38 31.99
C VAL A 161 -4.07 -4.44 33.05
N SER A 162 -3.11 -4.17 33.94
CA SER A 162 -2.69 -5.10 35.01
C SER A 162 -1.95 -4.34 36.11
N ALA A 163 -1.94 -4.91 37.32
CA ALA A 163 -1.10 -4.45 38.41
C ALA A 163 -0.04 -5.52 38.71
N GLN A 164 1.20 -5.10 38.97
CA GLN A 164 2.31 -5.98 39.33
C GLN A 164 2.94 -5.49 40.64
N ASP A 165 3.14 -6.41 41.56
CA ASP A 165 3.82 -6.11 42.82
C ASP A 165 5.34 -6.23 42.65
N LEU A 166 6.06 -5.23 43.13
CA LEU A 166 7.51 -5.28 43.23
C LEU A 166 7.90 -5.86 44.58
N VAL A 167 8.65 -6.94 44.56
CA VAL A 167 9.18 -7.56 45.78
C VAL A 167 10.72 -7.56 45.77
N ALA A 168 11.31 -7.24 46.91
CA ALA A 168 12.74 -7.37 47.10
C ALA A 168 13.05 -8.80 47.57
N ILE A 169 14.00 -9.45 46.92
CA ILE A 169 14.51 -10.77 47.35
C ILE A 169 15.93 -10.52 47.89
N ALA A 170 16.16 -10.93 49.14
CA ALA A 170 17.49 -10.96 49.76
C ALA A 170 17.92 -12.39 50.06
N HIS A 171 19.20 -12.64 49.99
CA HIS A 171 19.81 -13.95 50.32
C HIS A 171 20.25 -13.94 51.78
#